data_e32a255559e0f9bdc14e4c7159a256e1
#
_entry.id   e32a255559e0f9bdc14e4c7159a256e1
#
_cell.length_a   1.000
_cell.length_b   1.000
_cell.length_c   1.000
_cell.angle_alpha   90.00
_cell.angle_beta   90.00
_cell.angle_gamma   90.00
#
_symmetry.space_group_name_H-M   'P 1'
#
loop_
_entity.id
_entity.type
_entity.pdbx_description
1 polymer ?
#
loop_
_entity_poly.entity_id
_entity_poly.type
_entity_poly.pdbx_seq_one_letter_code
_entity_poly.pdbx_strand_id
1 'polypeptide(L)'
;SDYVAQYYTQVMQLFEGCKEHQFTIEFAFSALAALSASKPDSNSQVVPTLWSVVFKHSLALKNYQQAYIAVISNTDHTKRLDCLRRFVIVLCENSELKLLCETPFIKMIDDVINTLVEKAQYSDISRAINYYHILYAFHVYKSNYRQAAQAMFDYACRIGIECNRDTEALQRQCDSLATCINTLRLVDSRFRWLRSHYTVASQANAYANMPPSPKRKRDENPDDSFA
;
A
#
# COMPACT_ATOMS: atom_id res chain seq x y z
N SER A 1 -5.14 -24.78 -34.17
CA SER A 1 -4.83 -24.41 -32.76
C SER A 1 -5.83 -23.36 -32.22
N ASP A 2 -6.27 -22.41 -33.02
CA ASP A 2 -7.19 -21.36 -32.58
C ASP A 2 -8.54 -21.89 -32.11
N TYR A 3 -9.11 -22.90 -32.78
CA TYR A 3 -10.34 -23.56 -32.35
C TYR A 3 -10.22 -24.21 -30.96
N VAL A 4 -9.06 -24.80 -30.66
CA VAL A 4 -8.80 -25.44 -29.36
C VAL A 4 -8.74 -24.39 -28.26
N ALA A 5 -8.07 -23.27 -28.52
CA ALA A 5 -8.00 -22.15 -27.57
C ALA A 5 -9.38 -21.51 -27.34
N GLN A 6 -10.19 -21.35 -28.40
CA GLN A 6 -11.56 -20.87 -28.30
C GLN A 6 -12.44 -21.83 -27.50
N TYR A 7 -12.33 -23.12 -27.73
CA TYR A 7 -13.05 -24.14 -26.95
C TYR A 7 -12.72 -24.04 -25.47
N TYR A 8 -11.44 -24.03 -25.08
CA TYR A 8 -11.07 -23.90 -23.68
C TYR A 8 -11.52 -22.57 -23.06
N THR A 9 -11.51 -21.49 -23.81
CA THR A 9 -12.01 -20.20 -23.36
C THR A 9 -13.51 -20.23 -23.09
N GLN A 10 -14.29 -20.89 -23.94
CA GLN A 10 -15.74 -21.06 -23.74
C GLN A 10 -16.04 -21.92 -22.51
N VAL A 11 -15.34 -23.04 -22.37
CA VAL A 11 -15.49 -23.92 -21.19
C VAL A 11 -15.10 -23.18 -19.90
N MET A 12 -13.99 -22.41 -19.92
CA MET A 12 -13.58 -21.56 -18.81
C MET A 12 -14.71 -20.58 -18.40
N GLN A 13 -15.36 -19.91 -19.37
CA GLN A 13 -16.45 -18.99 -19.10
C GLN A 13 -17.68 -19.67 -18.46
N LEU A 14 -17.98 -20.91 -18.83
CA LEU A 14 -19.02 -21.69 -18.18
C LEU A 14 -18.71 -21.95 -16.70
N PHE A 15 -17.49 -22.37 -16.39
CA PHE A 15 -17.07 -22.60 -15.00
C PHE A 15 -16.97 -21.30 -14.21
N GLU A 16 -16.57 -20.19 -14.84
CA GLU A 16 -16.61 -18.86 -14.22
C GLU A 16 -18.04 -18.48 -13.83
N GLY A 17 -19.03 -18.73 -14.71
CA GLY A 17 -20.44 -18.51 -14.43
C GLY A 17 -20.97 -19.36 -13.26
N CYS A 18 -20.46 -20.58 -13.10
CA CYS A 18 -20.77 -21.46 -11.98
C CYS A 18 -19.99 -21.15 -10.70
N LYS A 19 -19.06 -20.18 -10.71
CA LYS A 19 -18.14 -19.84 -9.61
C LYS A 19 -17.18 -20.97 -9.20
N GLU A 20 -16.92 -21.90 -10.10
CA GLU A 20 -15.98 -23.00 -9.91
C GLU A 20 -14.55 -22.53 -10.21
N HIS A 21 -13.94 -21.88 -9.22
CA HIS A 21 -12.66 -21.19 -9.37
C HIS A 21 -11.52 -22.09 -9.83
N GLN A 22 -11.43 -23.30 -9.27
CA GLN A 22 -10.35 -24.23 -9.60
C GLN A 22 -10.40 -24.64 -11.07
N PHE A 23 -11.56 -25.08 -11.56
CA PHE A 23 -11.73 -25.49 -12.96
C PHE A 23 -11.53 -24.30 -13.92
N THR A 24 -12.01 -23.11 -13.53
CA THR A 24 -11.78 -21.89 -14.32
C THR A 24 -10.28 -21.66 -14.55
N ILE A 25 -9.45 -21.83 -13.51
CA ILE A 25 -8.00 -21.67 -13.62
C ILE A 25 -7.39 -22.76 -14.52
N GLU A 26 -7.79 -24.02 -14.36
CA GLU A 26 -7.27 -25.14 -15.15
C GLU A 26 -7.57 -24.97 -16.65
N PHE A 27 -8.79 -24.56 -16.98
CA PHE A 27 -9.16 -24.31 -18.37
C PHE A 27 -8.50 -23.04 -18.94
N ALA A 28 -8.29 -22.00 -18.10
CA ALA A 28 -7.52 -20.84 -18.51
C ALA A 28 -6.05 -21.20 -18.86
N PHE A 29 -5.41 -22.06 -18.06
CA PHE A 29 -4.06 -22.57 -18.37
C PHE A 29 -4.05 -23.44 -19.65
N SER A 30 -5.07 -24.27 -19.85
CA SER A 30 -5.20 -25.06 -21.08
C SER A 30 -5.34 -24.17 -22.31
N ALA A 31 -6.12 -23.08 -22.21
CA ALA A 31 -6.24 -22.08 -23.27
C ALA A 31 -4.90 -21.37 -23.54
N LEU A 32 -4.19 -20.94 -22.49
CA LEU A 32 -2.86 -20.31 -22.61
C LEU A 32 -1.85 -21.25 -23.25
N ALA A 33 -1.83 -22.55 -22.90
CA ALA A 33 -0.96 -23.54 -23.51
C ALA A 33 -1.28 -23.74 -24.99
N ALA A 34 -2.56 -23.81 -25.38
CA ALA A 34 -2.98 -23.91 -26.77
C ALA A 34 -2.58 -22.68 -27.60
N LEU A 35 -2.67 -21.46 -27.00
CA LEU A 35 -2.25 -20.22 -27.65
C LEU A 35 -0.73 -20.11 -27.81
N SER A 36 0.05 -20.61 -26.85
CA SER A 36 1.50 -20.60 -26.94
C SER A 36 2.04 -21.49 -28.07
N ALA A 37 1.27 -22.49 -28.49
CA ALA A 37 1.60 -23.39 -29.62
C ALA A 37 1.20 -22.80 -30.99
N SER A 38 0.47 -21.68 -31.05
CA SER A 38 0.05 -21.01 -32.27
C SER A 38 0.94 -19.80 -32.61
N LYS A 39 0.85 -19.32 -33.87
CA LYS A 39 1.63 -18.16 -34.31
C LYS A 39 1.24 -16.87 -33.55
N PRO A 40 2.22 -16.00 -33.22
CA PRO A 40 2.02 -14.89 -32.26
C PRO A 40 1.08 -13.75 -32.73
N ASP A 41 0.74 -13.66 -34.03
CA ASP A 41 0.14 -12.45 -34.58
C ASP A 41 -1.37 -12.27 -34.33
N SER A 42 -2.12 -13.33 -33.98
CA SER A 42 -3.58 -13.24 -33.82
C SER A 42 -4.09 -13.08 -32.38
N ASN A 43 -3.21 -13.22 -31.38
CA ASN A 43 -3.61 -13.45 -29.98
C ASN A 43 -3.23 -12.36 -28.99
N SER A 44 -2.89 -11.17 -29.46
CA SER A 44 -2.30 -10.09 -28.66
C SER A 44 -3.16 -9.66 -27.45
N GLN A 45 -4.49 -9.75 -27.52
CA GLN A 45 -5.38 -9.31 -26.44
C GLN A 45 -5.99 -10.45 -25.58
N VAL A 46 -6.03 -11.66 -26.10
CA VAL A 46 -6.64 -12.81 -25.40
C VAL A 46 -5.75 -13.28 -24.26
N VAL A 47 -4.45 -13.38 -24.49
CA VAL A 47 -3.47 -13.83 -23.47
C VAL A 47 -3.49 -12.97 -22.21
N PRO A 48 -3.41 -11.63 -22.28
CA PRO A 48 -3.52 -10.78 -21.09
C PRO A 48 -4.85 -10.93 -20.35
N THR A 49 -5.93 -11.17 -21.07
CA THR A 49 -7.26 -11.38 -20.47
C THR A 49 -7.31 -12.70 -19.70
N LEU A 50 -6.78 -13.78 -20.26
CA LEU A 50 -6.68 -15.09 -19.59
C LEU A 50 -5.85 -14.98 -18.30
N TRP A 51 -4.70 -14.29 -18.34
CA TRP A 51 -3.92 -14.04 -17.12
C TRP A 51 -4.67 -13.25 -16.07
N SER A 52 -5.49 -12.29 -16.47
CA SER A 52 -6.34 -11.55 -15.53
C SER A 52 -7.43 -12.43 -14.90
N VAL A 53 -7.97 -13.40 -15.66
CA VAL A 53 -8.92 -14.41 -15.13
C VAL A 53 -8.21 -15.33 -14.14
N VAL A 54 -7.04 -15.89 -14.49
CA VAL A 54 -6.23 -16.71 -13.57
C VAL A 54 -5.96 -15.95 -12.28
N PHE A 55 -5.54 -14.69 -12.38
CA PHE A 55 -5.29 -13.82 -11.25
C PHE A 55 -6.51 -13.68 -10.34
N LYS A 56 -7.68 -13.32 -10.91
CA LYS A 56 -8.93 -13.12 -10.19
C LYS A 56 -9.34 -14.37 -9.38
N HIS A 57 -9.30 -15.53 -10.02
CA HIS A 57 -9.74 -16.77 -9.40
C HIS A 57 -8.70 -17.32 -8.41
N SER A 58 -7.40 -17.13 -8.65
CA SER A 58 -6.35 -17.45 -7.67
C SER A 58 -6.47 -16.64 -6.40
N LEU A 59 -6.82 -15.34 -6.49
CA LEU A 59 -7.12 -14.52 -5.32
C LEU A 59 -8.34 -15.02 -4.55
N ALA A 60 -9.40 -15.43 -5.24
CA ALA A 60 -10.60 -15.98 -4.60
C ALA A 60 -10.30 -17.25 -3.80
N LEU A 61 -9.37 -18.08 -4.29
CA LEU A 61 -8.86 -19.28 -3.60
C LEU A 61 -7.78 -18.98 -2.55
N LYS A 62 -7.38 -17.71 -2.37
CA LYS A 62 -6.25 -17.30 -1.52
C LYS A 62 -4.91 -17.94 -1.93
N ASN A 63 -4.79 -18.38 -3.18
CA ASN A 63 -3.54 -18.87 -3.73
C ASN A 63 -2.70 -17.69 -4.23
N TYR A 64 -2.06 -16.97 -3.29
CA TYR A 64 -1.31 -15.75 -3.56
C TYR A 64 -0.08 -15.99 -4.44
N GLN A 65 0.53 -17.15 -4.33
CA GLN A 65 1.68 -17.50 -5.16
C GLN A 65 1.30 -17.59 -6.65
N GLN A 66 0.21 -18.29 -6.94
CA GLN A 66 -0.32 -18.40 -8.30
C GLN A 66 -0.83 -17.06 -8.82
N ALA A 67 -1.49 -16.26 -7.97
CA ALA A 67 -1.93 -14.91 -8.31
C ALA A 67 -0.73 -14.02 -8.68
N TYR A 68 0.38 -14.08 -7.93
CA TYR A 68 1.59 -13.33 -8.27
C TYR A 68 2.21 -13.78 -9.60
N ILE A 69 2.26 -15.09 -9.87
CA ILE A 69 2.71 -15.61 -11.17
C ILE A 69 1.85 -15.03 -12.30
N ALA A 70 0.53 -14.97 -12.12
CA ALA A 70 -0.36 -14.39 -13.13
C ALA A 70 -0.10 -12.89 -13.37
N VAL A 71 0.26 -12.13 -12.32
CA VAL A 71 0.65 -10.72 -12.45
C VAL A 71 1.91 -10.58 -13.30
N ILE A 72 2.97 -11.31 -12.98
CA ILE A 72 4.26 -11.18 -13.70
C ILE A 72 4.20 -11.71 -15.14
N SER A 73 3.33 -12.70 -15.40
CA SER A 73 3.15 -13.29 -16.72
C SER A 73 2.26 -12.48 -17.64
N ASN A 74 1.54 -11.49 -17.11
CA ASN A 74 0.68 -10.65 -17.94
C ASN A 74 1.50 -9.70 -18.79
N THR A 75 1.36 -9.81 -20.10
CA THR A 75 2.12 -9.02 -21.09
C THR A 75 1.59 -7.60 -21.27
N ASP A 76 0.30 -7.37 -20.97
CA ASP A 76 -0.31 -6.04 -21.02
C ASP A 76 0.07 -5.25 -19.76
N HIS A 77 0.77 -4.14 -19.95
CA HIS A 77 1.24 -3.31 -18.86
C HIS A 77 0.09 -2.75 -18.00
N THR A 78 -0.99 -2.31 -18.62
CA THR A 78 -2.14 -1.72 -17.91
C THR A 78 -2.83 -2.75 -17.04
N LYS A 79 -3.18 -3.91 -17.63
CA LYS A 79 -3.80 -5.02 -16.90
C LYS A 79 -2.89 -5.56 -15.80
N ARG A 80 -1.59 -5.63 -16.04
CA ARG A 80 -0.60 -6.03 -15.04
C ARG A 80 -0.59 -5.10 -13.84
N LEU A 81 -0.61 -3.77 -14.06
CA LEU A 81 -0.66 -2.78 -12.99
C LEU A 81 -1.95 -2.86 -12.20
N ASP A 82 -3.10 -3.04 -12.86
CA ASP A 82 -4.38 -3.19 -12.19
C ASP A 82 -4.42 -4.45 -11.32
N CYS A 83 -3.91 -5.58 -11.85
CA CYS A 83 -3.76 -6.81 -11.08
C CYS A 83 -2.81 -6.62 -9.89
N LEU A 84 -1.67 -5.94 -10.09
CA LEU A 84 -0.70 -5.66 -9.03
C LEU A 84 -1.33 -4.82 -7.90
N ARG A 85 -2.00 -3.73 -8.25
CA ARG A 85 -2.71 -2.87 -7.28
C ARG A 85 -3.71 -3.69 -6.46
N ARG A 86 -4.51 -4.49 -7.14
CA ARG A 86 -5.48 -5.36 -6.48
C ARG A 86 -4.80 -6.39 -5.59
N PHE A 87 -3.70 -6.98 -6.02
CA PHE A 87 -2.92 -7.95 -5.25
C PHE A 87 -2.40 -7.34 -3.94
N VAL A 88 -1.76 -6.18 -4.02
CA VAL A 88 -1.24 -5.45 -2.84
C VAL A 88 -2.36 -5.14 -1.85
N ILE A 89 -3.50 -4.63 -2.34
CA ILE A 89 -4.64 -4.29 -1.49
C ILE A 89 -5.19 -5.53 -0.78
N VAL A 90 -5.37 -6.64 -1.50
CA VAL A 90 -5.91 -7.89 -0.93
C VAL A 90 -4.95 -8.48 0.11
N LEU A 91 -3.64 -8.40 -0.09
CA LEU A 91 -2.67 -8.83 0.92
C LEU A 91 -2.77 -7.98 2.20
N CYS A 92 -2.96 -6.66 2.06
CA CYS A 92 -3.17 -5.77 3.20
C CYS A 92 -4.48 -6.08 3.93
N GLU A 93 -5.59 -6.27 3.19
CA GLU A 93 -6.91 -6.56 3.72
C GLU A 93 -6.97 -7.91 4.47
N ASN A 94 -6.20 -8.90 4.01
CA ASN A 94 -6.12 -10.22 4.64
C ASN A 94 -4.99 -10.32 5.69
N SER A 95 -4.33 -9.22 6.03
CA SER A 95 -3.22 -9.17 7.01
C SER A 95 -2.01 -10.02 6.62
N GLU A 96 -1.81 -10.28 5.34
CA GLU A 96 -0.69 -11.05 4.78
C GLU A 96 0.56 -10.18 4.56
N LEU A 97 0.93 -9.39 5.59
CA LEU A 97 2.03 -8.42 5.51
C LEU A 97 3.39 -9.09 5.30
N LYS A 98 3.59 -10.26 5.89
CA LYS A 98 4.83 -11.03 5.70
C LYS A 98 5.01 -11.37 4.22
N LEU A 99 3.97 -11.89 3.58
CA LEU A 99 3.99 -12.24 2.18
C LEU A 99 4.19 -11.01 1.28
N LEU A 100 3.54 -9.88 1.62
CA LEU A 100 3.75 -8.60 0.93
C LEU A 100 5.23 -8.17 0.97
N CYS A 101 5.88 -8.29 2.13
CA CYS A 101 7.27 -7.92 2.30
C CYS A 101 8.24 -8.89 1.61
N GLU A 102 7.99 -10.20 1.67
CA GLU A 102 8.84 -11.26 1.11
C GLU A 102 8.73 -11.38 -0.41
N THR A 103 7.58 -11.00 -0.99
CA THR A 103 7.38 -11.09 -2.44
C THR A 103 8.42 -10.25 -3.20
N PRO A 104 9.14 -10.85 -4.15
CA PRO A 104 10.14 -10.15 -4.96
C PRO A 104 9.46 -9.38 -6.10
N PHE A 105 9.01 -8.15 -5.86
CA PHE A 105 8.37 -7.30 -6.88
C PHE A 105 9.40 -6.76 -7.89
N ILE A 106 9.96 -7.66 -8.71
CA ILE A 106 11.01 -7.31 -9.69
C ILE A 106 10.46 -6.28 -10.69
N LYS A 107 11.11 -5.13 -10.78
CA LYS A 107 10.73 -3.98 -11.65
C LYS A 107 9.34 -3.38 -11.39
N MET A 108 8.67 -3.78 -10.31
CA MET A 108 7.34 -3.29 -9.95
C MET A 108 7.29 -2.73 -8.51
N ILE A 109 8.45 -2.61 -7.86
CA ILE A 109 8.51 -2.17 -6.46
C ILE A 109 8.00 -0.74 -6.28
N ASP A 110 8.27 0.13 -7.24
CA ASP A 110 7.79 1.52 -7.21
C ASP A 110 6.27 1.59 -7.36
N ASP A 111 5.68 0.73 -8.18
CA ASP A 111 4.22 0.64 -8.34
C ASP A 111 3.54 0.13 -7.07
N VAL A 112 4.18 -0.81 -6.35
CA VAL A 112 3.72 -1.28 -5.04
C VAL A 112 3.76 -0.14 -4.02
N ILE A 113 4.89 0.58 -3.95
CA ILE A 113 5.05 1.71 -3.04
C ILE A 113 4.02 2.79 -3.36
N ASN A 114 3.85 3.17 -4.63
CA ASN A 114 2.86 4.15 -5.06
C ASN A 114 1.43 3.73 -4.66
N THR A 115 1.08 2.45 -4.85
CA THR A 115 -0.22 1.91 -4.43
C THR A 115 -0.43 2.03 -2.92
N LEU A 116 0.58 1.71 -2.11
CA LEU A 116 0.51 1.84 -0.65
C LEU A 116 0.42 3.30 -0.22
N VAL A 117 1.18 4.20 -0.86
CA VAL A 117 1.15 5.65 -0.60
C VAL A 117 -0.22 6.23 -0.94
N GLU A 118 -0.76 5.92 -2.13
CA GLU A 118 -2.11 6.35 -2.51
C GLU A 118 -3.16 5.88 -1.50
N LYS A 119 -3.09 4.60 -1.09
CA LYS A 119 -4.00 4.07 -0.06
C LYS A 119 -3.79 4.74 1.29
N ALA A 120 -2.55 5.00 1.70
CA ALA A 120 -2.26 5.72 2.94
C ALA A 120 -2.82 7.15 2.92
N GLN A 121 -2.73 7.86 1.79
CA GLN A 121 -3.21 9.23 1.66
C GLN A 121 -4.73 9.36 1.59
N TYR A 122 -5.42 8.42 0.93
CA TYR A 122 -6.87 8.54 0.68
C TYR A 122 -7.75 7.65 1.56
N SER A 123 -7.16 6.72 2.34
CA SER A 123 -7.95 5.93 3.29
C SER A 123 -8.21 6.72 4.57
N ASP A 124 -9.36 6.48 5.17
CA ASP A 124 -9.71 7.02 6.48
C ASP A 124 -8.74 6.49 7.55
N ILE A 125 -8.19 7.39 8.36
CA ILE A 125 -7.24 7.08 9.45
C ILE A 125 -7.90 6.25 10.56
N SER A 126 -9.22 6.34 10.71
CA SER A 126 -9.98 5.63 11.74
C SER A 126 -10.27 4.18 11.39
N ARG A 127 -9.91 3.72 10.18
CA ARG A 127 -10.15 2.34 9.78
C ARG A 127 -9.20 1.37 10.49
N ALA A 128 -9.67 0.11 10.61
CA ALA A 128 -8.88 -0.97 11.21
C ALA A 128 -7.52 -1.22 10.53
N ILE A 129 -7.42 -0.93 9.22
CA ILE A 129 -6.20 -1.11 8.43
C ILE A 129 -5.52 0.26 8.28
N ASN A 130 -4.38 0.42 8.94
CA ASN A 130 -3.56 1.61 8.83
C ASN A 130 -2.46 1.41 7.76
N TYR A 131 -2.67 1.97 6.58
CA TYR A 131 -1.73 1.84 5.47
C TYR A 131 -0.39 2.56 5.71
N TYR A 132 -0.31 3.56 6.59
CA TYR A 132 0.97 4.16 6.97
C TYR A 132 1.86 3.20 7.76
N HIS A 133 1.26 2.40 8.66
CA HIS A 133 2.00 1.37 9.38
C HIS A 133 2.47 0.23 8.44
N ILE A 134 1.63 -0.13 7.45
CA ILE A 134 2.01 -1.11 6.43
C ILE A 134 3.17 -0.59 5.59
N LEU A 135 3.09 0.66 5.13
CA LEU A 135 4.13 1.32 4.34
C LEU A 135 5.44 1.43 5.14
N TYR A 136 5.34 1.79 6.42
CA TYR A 136 6.47 1.81 7.35
C TYR A 136 7.13 0.42 7.44
N ALA A 137 6.36 -0.62 7.73
CA ALA A 137 6.86 -1.98 7.86
C ALA A 137 7.50 -2.49 6.55
N PHE A 138 6.88 -2.20 5.41
CA PHE A 138 7.42 -2.53 4.09
C PHE A 138 8.76 -1.87 3.83
N HIS A 139 8.90 -0.57 4.11
CA HIS A 139 10.16 0.16 3.95
C HIS A 139 11.24 -0.31 4.91
N VAL A 140 10.89 -0.60 6.18
CA VAL A 140 11.84 -1.17 7.15
C VAL A 140 12.36 -2.52 6.67
N TYR A 141 11.47 -3.40 6.19
CA TYR A 141 11.86 -4.71 5.66
C TYR A 141 12.81 -4.59 4.45
N LYS A 142 12.59 -3.58 3.60
CA LYS A 142 13.47 -3.28 2.45
C LYS A 142 14.70 -2.43 2.84
N SER A 143 14.95 -2.20 4.13
CA SER A 143 16.04 -1.36 4.66
C SER A 143 16.02 0.11 4.20
N ASN A 144 14.87 0.60 3.76
CA ASN A 144 14.64 1.98 3.33
C ASN A 144 14.22 2.86 4.51
N TYR A 145 15.06 2.97 5.53
CA TYR A 145 14.73 3.63 6.79
C TYR A 145 14.29 5.09 6.65
N ARG A 146 14.83 5.84 5.69
CA ARG A 146 14.40 7.22 5.45
C ARG A 146 12.95 7.31 4.95
N GLN A 147 12.56 6.43 4.04
CA GLN A 147 11.17 6.37 3.55
C GLN A 147 10.21 5.83 4.62
N ALA A 148 10.68 4.90 5.44
CA ALA A 148 9.92 4.44 6.61
C ALA A 148 9.65 5.60 7.58
N ALA A 149 10.67 6.39 7.91
CA ALA A 149 10.52 7.57 8.75
C ALA A 149 9.57 8.61 8.12
N GLN A 150 9.65 8.83 6.80
CA GLN A 150 8.74 9.71 6.09
C GLN A 150 7.28 9.26 6.23
N ALA A 151 6.99 7.97 6.09
CA ALA A 151 5.64 7.45 6.25
C ALA A 151 5.07 7.74 7.65
N MET A 152 5.87 7.56 8.70
CA MET A 152 5.43 7.86 10.08
C MET A 152 5.29 9.35 10.34
N PHE A 153 6.11 10.19 9.73
CA PHE A 153 5.98 11.64 9.79
C PHE A 153 4.68 12.11 9.11
N ASP A 154 4.40 11.63 7.90
CA ASP A 154 3.18 11.96 7.16
C ASP A 154 1.93 11.51 7.91
N TYR A 155 1.97 10.34 8.56
CA TYR A 155 0.90 9.87 9.43
C TYR A 155 0.67 10.81 10.61
N ALA A 156 1.73 11.21 11.32
CA ALA A 156 1.64 12.13 12.46
C ALA A 156 1.08 13.50 12.05
N CYS A 157 1.50 14.03 10.90
CA CYS A 157 0.96 15.27 10.35
C CYS A 157 -0.54 15.14 10.04
N ARG A 158 -0.94 14.03 9.47
CA ARG A 158 -2.32 13.76 9.11
C ARG A 158 -3.23 13.62 10.33
N ILE A 159 -2.77 12.92 11.39
CA ILE A 159 -3.48 12.87 12.67
C ILE A 159 -3.71 14.28 13.22
N GLY A 160 -2.69 15.15 13.17
CA GLY A 160 -2.79 16.52 13.69
C GLY A 160 -3.78 17.40 12.92
N ILE A 161 -4.12 17.06 11.67
CA ILE A 161 -5.03 17.82 10.80
C ILE A 161 -6.45 17.24 10.86
N GLU A 162 -6.59 15.90 10.76
CA GLU A 162 -7.89 15.24 10.54
C GLU A 162 -8.56 14.76 11.83
N CYS A 163 -7.79 14.46 12.88
CA CYS A 163 -8.36 13.97 14.13
C CYS A 163 -8.70 15.12 15.08
N ASN A 164 -9.78 14.93 15.84
CA ASN A 164 -10.04 15.77 17.01
C ASN A 164 -8.85 15.65 17.97
N ARG A 165 -8.49 16.76 18.63
CA ARG A 165 -7.37 16.82 19.58
C ARG A 165 -7.74 16.19 20.92
N ASP A 166 -8.21 14.96 20.90
CA ASP A 166 -8.38 14.16 22.10
C ASP A 166 -7.05 13.56 22.57
N THR A 167 -7.02 13.07 23.78
CA THR A 167 -5.80 12.51 24.40
C THR A 167 -5.26 11.32 23.58
N GLU A 168 -6.14 10.52 23.02
CA GLU A 168 -5.77 9.33 22.25
C GLU A 168 -5.13 9.70 20.91
N ALA A 169 -5.69 10.70 20.20
CA ALA A 169 -5.11 11.19 18.95
C ALA A 169 -3.74 11.83 19.19
N LEU A 170 -3.59 12.61 20.25
CA LEU A 170 -2.31 13.19 20.65
C LEU A 170 -1.26 12.11 20.98
N GLN A 171 -1.66 11.06 21.70
CA GLN A 171 -0.77 9.94 22.00
C GLN A 171 -0.32 9.24 20.71
N ARG A 172 -1.24 8.89 19.82
CA ARG A 172 -0.91 8.28 18.51
C ARG A 172 0.02 9.17 17.69
N GLN A 173 -0.18 10.49 17.71
CA GLN A 173 0.69 11.45 17.03
C GLN A 173 2.10 11.45 17.64
N CYS A 174 2.23 11.48 18.96
CA CYS A 174 3.50 11.42 19.66
C CYS A 174 4.26 10.10 19.38
N ASP A 175 3.57 8.98 19.43
CA ASP A 175 4.15 7.66 19.17
C ASP A 175 4.67 7.54 17.71
N SER A 176 3.92 8.12 16.77
CA SER A 176 4.31 8.18 15.36
C SER A 176 5.55 9.04 15.14
N LEU A 177 5.62 10.21 15.80
CA LEU A 177 6.80 11.07 15.74
C LEU A 177 8.01 10.44 16.43
N ALA A 178 7.82 9.77 17.57
CA ALA A 178 8.89 9.03 18.24
C ALA A 178 9.43 7.90 17.37
N THR A 179 8.54 7.15 16.71
CA THR A 179 8.92 6.10 15.74
C THR A 179 9.70 6.68 14.57
N CYS A 180 9.24 7.81 14.02
CA CYS A 180 9.94 8.54 12.97
C CYS A 180 11.36 8.92 13.38
N ILE A 181 11.53 9.55 14.54
CA ILE A 181 12.84 9.98 15.07
C ILE A 181 13.75 8.78 15.27
N ASN A 182 13.25 7.70 15.89
CA ASN A 182 14.03 6.49 16.12
C ASN A 182 14.48 5.83 14.81
N THR A 183 13.62 5.82 13.81
CA THR A 183 13.96 5.28 12.48
C THR A 183 14.98 6.15 11.75
N LEU A 184 14.91 7.48 11.87
CA LEU A 184 15.90 8.40 11.29
C LEU A 184 17.28 8.23 11.91
N ARG A 185 17.39 7.78 13.16
CA ARG A 185 18.70 7.48 13.80
C ARG A 185 19.46 6.36 13.09
N LEU A 186 18.75 5.47 12.38
CA LEU A 186 19.34 4.40 11.57
C LEU A 186 19.88 4.89 10.22
N VAL A 187 19.55 6.13 9.82
CA VAL A 187 19.99 6.73 8.57
C VAL A 187 21.29 7.51 8.79
N ASP A 188 22.20 7.53 7.80
CA ASP A 188 23.38 8.39 7.82
C ASP A 188 22.98 9.87 8.04
N SER A 189 23.71 10.58 8.88
CA SER A 189 23.41 11.97 9.27
C SER A 189 23.20 12.92 8.09
N ARG A 190 23.92 12.70 6.99
CA ARG A 190 23.80 13.49 5.75
C ARG A 190 22.45 13.35 5.05
N PHE A 191 21.71 12.26 5.31
CA PHE A 191 20.44 11.93 4.66
C PHE A 191 19.26 11.96 5.62
N ARG A 192 19.44 12.41 6.86
CA ARG A 192 18.39 12.52 7.91
C ARG A 192 17.46 13.72 7.70
N TRP A 193 16.86 13.82 6.51
CA TRP A 193 15.90 14.88 6.26
C TRP A 193 14.60 14.30 5.68
N LEU A 194 13.49 14.96 6.03
CA LEU A 194 12.15 14.57 5.59
C LEU A 194 11.56 15.69 4.74
N ARG A 195 10.63 15.32 3.86
CA ARG A 195 9.83 16.29 3.08
C ARG A 195 8.53 16.56 3.81
N SER A 196 8.17 17.84 3.96
CA SER A 196 6.82 18.20 4.36
C SER A 196 5.95 18.24 3.11
N HIS A 197 4.98 17.35 3.02
CA HIS A 197 3.96 17.35 1.96
C HIS A 197 2.79 18.28 2.30
N TYR A 198 2.73 18.76 3.54
CA TYR A 198 1.68 19.65 4.01
C TYR A 198 2.13 21.10 3.81
N THR A 199 1.36 21.87 3.02
CA THR A 199 1.65 23.29 2.78
C THR A 199 1.49 24.10 4.05
N VAL A 200 2.27 25.19 4.17
CA VAL A 200 2.24 26.14 5.30
C VAL A 200 0.81 26.67 5.57
N ALA A 201 -0.04 26.73 4.55
CA ALA A 201 -1.46 27.11 4.70
C ALA A 201 -2.28 26.13 5.56
N SER A 202 -2.04 24.83 5.43
CA SER A 202 -2.69 23.83 6.29
C SER A 202 -2.20 23.88 7.73
N GLN A 203 -0.92 24.21 7.93
CA GLN A 203 -0.34 24.41 9.27
C GLN A 203 -0.82 25.71 9.92
N ALA A 204 -0.93 26.80 9.16
CA ALA A 204 -1.42 28.09 9.66
C ALA A 204 -2.86 27.97 10.20
N ASN A 205 -3.74 27.24 9.51
CA ASN A 205 -5.10 27.00 10.00
C ASN A 205 -5.14 26.11 11.26
N ALA A 206 -4.20 25.17 11.40
CA ALA A 206 -4.09 24.34 12.60
C ALA A 206 -3.60 25.17 13.82
N TYR A 207 -2.68 26.11 13.61
CA TYR A 207 -2.18 27.01 14.67
C TYR A 207 -3.16 28.16 14.99
N ALA A 208 -3.92 28.67 14.02
CA ALA A 208 -4.91 29.73 14.25
C ALA A 208 -6.04 29.32 15.20
N ASN A 209 -6.33 28.02 15.28
CA ASN A 209 -7.35 27.46 16.17
C ASN A 209 -6.78 26.97 17.53
N MET A 210 -5.50 27.25 17.83
CA MET A 210 -4.93 26.92 19.13
C MET A 210 -5.47 27.90 20.22
N PRO A 211 -6.01 27.41 21.36
CA PRO A 211 -6.25 28.25 22.49
C PRO A 211 -4.92 28.82 22.96
N PRO A 212 -4.90 30.12 23.42
CA PRO A 212 -3.67 30.74 23.86
C PRO A 212 -3.06 29.94 25.01
N SER A 213 -1.77 29.65 24.91
CA SER A 213 -1.03 28.94 25.96
C SER A 213 -1.26 29.62 27.30
N PRO A 214 -1.54 28.90 28.41
CA PRO A 214 -1.68 29.50 29.73
C PRO A 214 -0.39 30.24 30.04
N LYS A 215 -0.50 31.56 30.25
CA LYS A 215 0.64 32.37 30.65
C LYS A 215 1.15 31.79 31.98
N ARG A 216 2.39 31.32 32.00
CA ARG A 216 3.09 31.00 33.25
C ARG A 216 3.03 32.25 34.11
N LYS A 217 2.34 32.19 35.25
CA LYS A 217 2.48 33.21 36.29
C LYS A 217 3.96 33.19 36.64
N ARG A 218 4.63 34.34 36.48
CA ARG A 218 5.90 34.58 37.12
C ARG A 218 5.58 34.58 38.62
N ASP A 219 6.14 33.65 39.35
CA ASP A 219 6.17 33.70 40.79
C ASP A 219 6.96 34.98 41.12
N GLU A 220 6.26 36.02 41.57
CA GLU A 220 6.86 37.17 42.19
C GLU A 220 7.48 36.70 43.51
N ASN A 221 8.78 36.66 43.53
CA ASN A 221 9.57 36.38 44.72
C ASN A 221 9.36 37.52 45.73
N PRO A 222 8.85 37.27 46.93
CA PRO A 222 8.58 38.37 47.91
C PRO A 222 9.79 38.65 48.79
N ASP A 223 11.02 38.57 48.32
CA ASP A 223 12.22 38.87 49.08
C ASP A 223 13.08 39.95 48.41
N ASP A 224 12.60 41.21 48.48
CA ASP A 224 13.48 42.39 48.40
C ASP A 224 12.93 43.51 49.28
N SER A 225 12.92 43.23 50.59
CA SER A 225 12.75 44.28 51.62
C SER A 225 13.77 44.10 52.73
N PHE A 226 15.03 44.45 52.45
CA PHE A 226 16.02 44.84 53.45
C PHE A 226 17.16 45.65 52.77
N ALA A 227 17.10 46.94 52.90
CA ALA A 227 18.16 47.89 53.24
C ALA A 227 17.74 49.32 52.88
#